data_31e2a5ef579e49bf24f95034524423b0
#
_entry.id   31e2a5ef579e49bf24f95034524423b0
#
_cell.length_a   1.000
_cell.length_b   1.000
_cell.length_c   1.000
_cell.angle_alpha   90.00
_cell.angle_beta   90.00
_cell.angle_gamma   90.00
#
_symmetry.space_group_name_H-M   'P 1'
#
loop_
_entity.id
_entity.type
_entity.pdbx_description
1 polymer ?
#
loop_
_entity_poly.entity_id
_entity_poly.type
_entity_poly.pdbx_seq_one_letter_code
_entity_poly.pdbx_strand_id
1 'polypeptide(L)'
;MAILKIAKMGHPVLRDPASEVTDPTAPEIRRLVEDMLETMADVDGAGLAAPQVHVPLRVVIFHVPKGRDEENPNPVPLSVLINPVVEPLTEDTEVDWEGCLSVPGMIGAVPRYNKVRYRAVSLEGKPIDRVAE
;
A
#
# COMPACT_ATOMS: atom_id res chain seq x y z
N MET A 1 -19.78 -3.65 -2.62
CA MET A 1 -18.39 -4.02 -2.27
C MET A 1 -18.05 -5.33 -2.97
N ALA A 2 -16.81 -5.49 -3.37
CA ALA A 2 -16.37 -6.65 -4.13
C ALA A 2 -14.96 -7.08 -3.75
N ILE A 3 -14.70 -8.39 -3.83
CA ILE A 3 -13.35 -8.92 -3.76
C ILE A 3 -12.77 -8.88 -5.17
N LEU A 4 -11.69 -8.12 -5.33
CA LEU A 4 -11.07 -7.89 -6.64
C LEU A 4 -10.00 -8.94 -6.92
N LYS A 5 -9.77 -9.18 -8.20
CA LYS A 5 -8.72 -10.10 -8.65
C LYS A 5 -7.37 -9.44 -8.51
N ILE A 6 -6.40 -10.16 -7.95
CA ILE A 6 -5.04 -9.66 -7.75
C ILE A 6 -4.19 -9.95 -8.99
N ALA A 7 -3.56 -8.90 -9.53
CA ALA A 7 -2.61 -9.02 -10.64
C ALA A 7 -1.33 -9.70 -10.16
N LYS A 8 -0.83 -10.64 -10.95
CA LYS A 8 0.38 -11.40 -10.64
C LYS A 8 1.61 -10.82 -11.34
N MET A 9 2.78 -11.09 -10.79
CA MET A 9 4.07 -10.70 -11.35
C MET A 9 4.13 -10.99 -12.87
N GLY A 10 4.56 -10.01 -13.65
CA GLY A 10 4.60 -10.09 -15.11
C GLY A 10 3.44 -9.38 -15.80
N HIS A 11 2.35 -9.05 -15.09
CA HIS A 11 1.25 -8.30 -15.68
C HIS A 11 1.66 -6.85 -15.95
N PRO A 12 1.34 -6.28 -17.14
CA PRO A 12 1.74 -4.90 -17.49
C PRO A 12 1.28 -3.83 -16.50
N VAL A 13 0.12 -4.00 -15.85
CA VAL A 13 -0.40 -3.04 -14.87
C VAL A 13 0.55 -2.82 -13.69
N LEU A 14 1.36 -3.82 -13.33
CA LEU A 14 2.35 -3.72 -12.25
C LEU A 14 3.64 -3.03 -12.68
N ARG A 15 3.87 -2.95 -14.00
CA ARG A 15 5.10 -2.40 -14.58
C ARG A 15 4.93 -0.95 -14.99
N ASP A 16 3.76 -0.58 -15.48
CA ASP A 16 3.49 0.77 -15.96
C ASP A 16 3.30 1.73 -14.78
N PRO A 17 3.81 2.97 -14.88
CA PRO A 17 3.57 3.99 -13.85
C PRO A 17 2.07 4.24 -13.67
N ALA A 18 1.62 4.24 -12.42
CA ALA A 18 0.24 4.55 -12.10
C ALA A 18 -0.05 6.03 -12.31
N SER A 19 -1.28 6.34 -12.69
CA SER A 19 -1.74 7.71 -12.89
C SER A 19 -2.13 8.38 -11.58
N GLU A 20 -1.92 9.68 -11.52
CA GLU A 20 -2.37 10.50 -10.39
C GLU A 20 -3.89 10.52 -10.32
N VAL A 21 -4.43 10.50 -9.10
CA VAL A 21 -5.87 10.65 -8.85
C VAL A 21 -6.21 12.14 -8.89
N THR A 22 -7.11 12.52 -9.79
CA THR A 22 -7.48 13.93 -9.99
C THR A 22 -8.37 14.45 -8.86
N ASP A 23 -9.34 13.65 -8.42
CA ASP A 23 -10.24 14.00 -7.32
C ASP A 23 -10.27 12.88 -6.28
N PRO A 24 -9.51 13.04 -5.18
CA PRO A 24 -9.49 12.03 -4.11
C PRO A 24 -10.84 11.79 -3.43
N THR A 25 -11.75 12.75 -3.51
CA THR A 25 -13.07 12.68 -2.87
C THR A 25 -14.14 12.05 -3.77
N ALA A 26 -13.80 11.70 -5.01
CA ALA A 26 -14.75 11.15 -5.97
C ALA A 26 -15.35 9.83 -5.47
N PRO A 27 -16.65 9.58 -5.73
CA PRO A 27 -17.30 8.34 -5.31
C PRO A 27 -16.63 7.08 -5.86
N GLU A 28 -16.06 7.13 -7.06
CA GLU A 28 -15.34 6.02 -7.68
C GLU A 28 -14.11 5.62 -6.87
N ILE A 29 -13.40 6.63 -6.31
CA ILE A 29 -12.21 6.38 -5.49
C ILE A 29 -12.62 5.74 -4.16
N ARG A 30 -13.70 6.22 -3.56
CA ARG A 30 -14.23 5.63 -2.32
C ARG A 30 -14.63 4.16 -2.54
N ARG A 31 -15.32 3.85 -3.63
CA ARG A 31 -15.68 2.47 -3.98
C ARG A 31 -14.46 1.60 -4.21
N LEU A 32 -13.46 2.13 -4.93
CA LEU A 32 -12.20 1.42 -5.15
C LEU A 32 -11.54 1.07 -3.81
N VAL A 33 -11.45 2.02 -2.90
CA VAL A 33 -10.84 1.79 -1.58
C VAL A 33 -11.62 0.76 -0.76
N GLU A 34 -12.96 0.81 -0.78
CA GLU A 34 -13.80 -0.17 -0.10
C GLU A 34 -13.56 -1.59 -0.66
N ASP A 35 -13.48 -1.72 -1.98
CA ASP A 35 -13.18 -3.00 -2.64
C ASP A 35 -11.77 -3.49 -2.32
N MET A 36 -10.79 -2.58 -2.27
CA MET A 36 -9.42 -2.91 -1.89
C MET A 36 -9.34 -3.39 -0.43
N LEU A 37 -10.07 -2.74 0.48
CA LEU A 37 -10.12 -3.15 1.89
C LEU A 37 -10.71 -4.54 2.05
N GLU A 38 -11.78 -4.84 1.35
CA GLU A 38 -12.41 -6.16 1.36
C GLU A 38 -11.48 -7.23 0.78
N THR A 39 -10.81 -6.91 -0.34
CA THR A 39 -9.84 -7.80 -0.98
C THR A 39 -8.66 -8.09 -0.07
N MET A 40 -8.10 -7.06 0.57
CA MET A 40 -6.98 -7.21 1.50
C MET A 40 -7.35 -8.06 2.70
N ALA A 41 -8.55 -7.88 3.25
CA ALA A 41 -9.04 -8.68 4.37
C ALA A 41 -9.25 -10.15 3.98
N ASP A 42 -9.75 -10.41 2.78
CA ASP A 42 -9.98 -11.76 2.26
C ASP A 42 -8.67 -12.59 2.19
N VAL A 43 -7.56 -11.95 1.84
CA VAL A 43 -6.25 -12.61 1.71
C VAL A 43 -5.34 -12.38 2.92
N ASP A 44 -5.84 -11.76 3.97
CA ASP A 44 -5.09 -11.41 5.17
C ASP A 44 -3.79 -10.65 4.86
N GLY A 45 -3.87 -9.69 3.96
CA GLY A 45 -2.75 -8.85 3.58
C GLY A 45 -2.51 -7.69 4.52
N ALA A 46 -1.27 -7.18 4.55
CA ALA A 46 -0.90 -6.01 5.33
C ALA A 46 -0.92 -4.73 4.50
N GLY A 47 -0.82 -4.84 3.19
CA GLY A 47 -0.86 -3.72 2.27
C GLY A 47 -1.33 -4.12 0.88
N LEU A 48 -1.87 -3.15 0.15
CA LEU A 48 -2.36 -3.36 -1.20
C LEU A 48 -2.35 -2.03 -1.96
N ALA A 49 -1.81 -2.05 -3.17
CA ALA A 49 -1.84 -0.91 -4.09
C ALA A 49 -2.87 -1.15 -5.19
N ALA A 50 -3.48 -0.10 -5.68
CA ALA A 50 -4.51 -0.19 -6.72
C ALA A 50 -4.04 -0.92 -8.00
N PRO A 51 -2.81 -0.74 -8.48
CA PRO A 51 -2.33 -1.53 -9.62
C PRO A 51 -2.39 -3.04 -9.39
N GLN A 52 -2.26 -3.51 -8.16
CA GLN A 52 -2.36 -4.94 -7.84
C GLN A 52 -3.78 -5.50 -8.03
N VAL A 53 -4.78 -4.65 -8.11
CA VAL A 53 -6.17 -5.04 -8.45
C VAL A 53 -6.59 -4.52 -9.82
N HIS A 54 -5.63 -4.37 -10.73
CA HIS A 54 -5.81 -3.96 -12.13
C HIS A 54 -6.32 -2.53 -12.31
N VAL A 55 -6.13 -1.67 -11.32
CA VAL A 55 -6.51 -0.25 -11.42
C VAL A 55 -5.23 0.61 -11.39
N PRO A 56 -4.84 1.22 -12.52
CA PRO A 56 -3.57 1.94 -12.64
C PRO A 56 -3.63 3.35 -12.04
N LEU A 57 -4.03 3.45 -10.79
CA LEU A 57 -4.13 4.71 -10.04
C LEU A 57 -3.22 4.68 -8.81
N ARG A 58 -2.77 5.87 -8.39
CA ARG A 58 -1.90 6.02 -7.22
C ARG A 58 -2.72 6.00 -5.93
N VAL A 59 -3.16 4.82 -5.55
CA VAL A 59 -3.92 4.56 -4.31
C VAL A 59 -3.29 3.37 -3.61
N VAL A 60 -3.02 3.52 -2.32
CA VAL A 60 -2.42 2.47 -1.48
C VAL A 60 -3.16 2.41 -0.15
N ILE A 61 -3.38 1.19 0.33
CA ILE A 61 -3.89 0.95 1.68
C ILE A 61 -2.94 0.04 2.43
N PHE A 62 -2.83 0.22 3.74
CA PHE A 62 -2.04 -0.68 4.59
C PHE A 62 -2.47 -0.59 6.05
N HIS A 63 -2.21 -1.66 6.79
CA HIS A 63 -2.32 -1.68 8.25
C HIS A 63 -1.48 -2.82 8.82
N VAL A 64 -1.09 -2.69 10.08
CA VAL A 64 -0.47 -3.77 10.84
C VAL A 64 -1.25 -3.90 12.14
N PRO A 65 -2.15 -4.89 12.26
CA PRO A 65 -2.91 -5.08 13.49
C PRO A 65 -2.00 -5.54 14.63
N LYS A 66 -2.43 -5.26 15.86
CA LYS A 66 -1.71 -5.66 17.07
C LYS A 66 -1.51 -7.18 17.10
N GLY A 67 -0.28 -7.62 17.34
CA GLY A 67 0.06 -9.03 17.45
C GLY A 67 0.37 -9.72 16.12
N ARG A 68 0.31 -9.03 14.98
CA ARG A 68 0.68 -9.61 13.69
C ARG A 68 2.20 -9.82 13.56
N ASP A 69 2.96 -8.90 14.10
CA ASP A 69 4.42 -8.93 14.06
C ASP A 69 4.97 -8.95 15.49
N GLU A 70 5.54 -10.08 15.91
CA GLU A 70 6.07 -10.24 17.25
C GLU A 70 7.35 -9.41 17.47
N GLU A 71 8.13 -9.17 16.41
CA GLU A 71 9.34 -8.37 16.48
C GLU A 71 9.06 -6.86 16.55
N ASN A 72 7.89 -6.46 16.06
CA ASN A 72 7.46 -5.06 16.10
C ASN A 72 6.03 -4.97 16.68
N PRO A 73 5.89 -4.89 17.99
CA PRO A 73 4.59 -4.94 18.65
C PRO A 73 3.73 -3.69 18.46
N ASN A 74 4.27 -2.64 17.82
CA ASN A 74 3.52 -1.41 17.61
C ASN A 74 2.58 -1.55 16.41
N PRO A 75 1.25 -1.48 16.61
CA PRO A 75 0.32 -1.55 15.52
C PRO A 75 0.39 -0.32 14.64
N VAL A 76 0.19 -0.51 13.33
CA VAL A 76 0.01 0.58 12.38
C VAL A 76 -1.47 0.63 12.04
N PRO A 77 -2.16 1.76 12.30
CA PRO A 77 -3.59 1.87 12.01
C PRO A 77 -3.84 1.82 10.51
N LEU A 78 -5.05 1.39 10.13
CA LEU A 78 -5.45 1.38 8.74
C LEU A 78 -5.24 2.76 8.13
N SER A 79 -4.46 2.80 7.06
CA SER A 79 -4.12 4.04 6.35
C SER A 79 -4.50 3.92 4.88
N VAL A 80 -5.10 4.98 4.34
CA VAL A 80 -5.41 5.11 2.92
C VAL A 80 -4.61 6.30 2.40
N LEU A 81 -3.73 6.05 1.44
CA LEU A 81 -2.89 7.07 0.84
C LEU A 81 -3.23 7.25 -0.63
N ILE A 82 -3.59 8.46 -1.02
CA ILE A 82 -3.88 8.82 -2.41
C ILE A 82 -2.78 9.77 -2.88
N ASN A 83 -2.23 9.49 -4.06
CA ASN A 83 -1.09 10.21 -4.63
C ASN A 83 0.13 10.24 -3.69
N PRO A 84 0.57 9.08 -3.15
CA PRO A 84 1.67 9.07 -2.19
C PRO A 84 3.01 9.43 -2.83
N VAL A 85 3.82 10.13 -2.04
CA VAL A 85 5.23 10.42 -2.36
C VAL A 85 6.07 9.99 -1.16
N VAL A 86 7.09 9.19 -1.40
CA VAL A 86 7.99 8.67 -0.37
C VAL A 86 9.36 9.28 -0.55
N GLU A 87 9.91 9.82 0.54
CA GLU A 87 11.23 10.45 0.56
C GLU A 87 12.10 9.76 1.63
N PRO A 88 13.24 9.17 1.25
CA PRO A 88 14.16 8.63 2.25
C PRO A 88 14.81 9.78 3.05
N LEU A 89 14.85 9.62 4.37
CA LEU A 89 15.46 10.60 5.28
C LEU A 89 16.84 10.17 5.77
N THR A 90 17.28 8.98 5.38
CA THR A 90 18.60 8.44 5.71
C THR A 90 19.10 7.61 4.52
N GLU A 91 20.42 7.42 4.44
CA GLU A 91 21.02 6.48 3.50
C GLU A 91 21.07 5.06 4.06
N ASP A 92 20.85 4.92 5.38
CA ASP A 92 20.90 3.62 6.06
C ASP A 92 19.71 2.75 5.66
N THR A 93 20.00 1.49 5.35
CA THR A 93 19.01 0.50 4.97
C THR A 93 19.14 -0.75 5.84
N GLU A 94 18.03 -1.45 6.00
CA GLU A 94 18.01 -2.79 6.58
C GLU A 94 17.44 -3.76 5.55
N VAL A 95 17.96 -4.97 5.56
CA VAL A 95 17.46 -6.06 4.72
C VAL A 95 16.58 -6.95 5.57
N ASP A 96 15.35 -7.16 5.13
CA ASP A 96 14.41 -8.05 5.79
C ASP A 96 13.61 -8.83 4.76
N TRP A 97 12.96 -9.89 5.22
CA TRP A 97 12.14 -10.73 4.36
C TRP A 97 10.78 -10.10 4.13
N GLU A 98 10.39 -10.02 2.86
CA GLU A 98 9.08 -9.49 2.47
C GLU A 98 8.34 -10.44 1.53
N GLY A 99 7.02 -10.47 1.68
CA GLY A 99 6.12 -11.12 0.75
C GLY A 99 5.25 -10.10 0.03
N CYS A 100 4.68 -10.51 -1.09
CA CYS A 100 3.78 -9.68 -1.87
C CYS A 100 2.63 -10.52 -2.42
N LEU A 101 1.42 -10.03 -2.35
CA LEU A 101 0.24 -10.73 -2.86
C LEU A 101 0.30 -10.99 -4.37
N SER A 102 1.05 -10.17 -5.10
CA SER A 102 1.27 -10.34 -6.54
C SER A 102 2.37 -11.36 -6.86
N VAL A 103 3.08 -11.86 -5.85
CA VAL A 103 4.12 -12.88 -5.98
C VAL A 103 3.82 -14.00 -4.97
N PRO A 104 2.75 -14.78 -5.20
CA PRO A 104 2.29 -15.77 -4.22
C PRO A 104 3.31 -16.90 -4.03
N GLY A 105 3.44 -17.36 -2.77
CA GLY A 105 4.29 -18.47 -2.42
C GLY A 105 5.78 -18.15 -2.36
N MET A 106 6.18 -16.89 -2.54
CA MET A 106 7.59 -16.48 -2.51
C MET A 106 7.81 -15.34 -1.52
N ILE A 107 8.96 -15.35 -0.88
CA ILE A 107 9.46 -14.23 -0.08
C ILE A 107 10.85 -13.87 -0.58
N GLY A 108 11.24 -12.62 -0.40
CA GLY A 108 12.56 -12.13 -0.82
C GLY A 108 13.16 -11.22 0.23
N ALA A 109 14.48 -11.18 0.26
CA ALA A 109 15.21 -10.25 1.11
C ALA A 109 15.28 -8.90 0.40
N VAL A 110 14.74 -7.85 1.01
CA VAL A 110 14.60 -6.53 0.41
C VAL A 110 15.26 -5.49 1.30
N PRO A 111 16.16 -4.65 0.76
CA PRO A 111 16.67 -3.52 1.51
C PRO A 111 15.64 -2.39 1.54
N ARG A 112 15.44 -1.83 2.72
CA ARG A 112 14.55 -0.69 2.93
C ARG A 112 15.27 0.39 3.73
N TYR A 113 15.01 1.64 3.43
CA TYR A 113 15.51 2.74 4.19
C TYR A 113 14.97 2.69 5.62
N ASN A 114 15.84 2.94 6.61
CA ASN A 114 15.46 2.90 8.02
C ASN A 114 14.52 4.03 8.42
N LYS A 115 14.52 5.12 7.66
CA LYS A 115 13.70 6.28 7.95
C LYS A 115 13.21 6.92 6.66
N VAL A 116 11.90 7.10 6.55
CA VAL A 116 11.27 7.72 5.39
C VAL A 116 10.23 8.74 5.83
N ARG A 117 10.03 9.74 5.00
CA ARG A 117 8.88 10.64 5.09
C ARG A 117 7.94 10.33 3.94
N TYR A 118 6.66 10.23 4.22
CA TYR A 118 5.70 10.07 3.16
C TYR A 118 4.58 11.10 3.27
N ARG A 119 4.17 11.58 2.12
CA ARG A 119 3.09 12.55 1.95
C ARG A 119 2.06 11.98 1.00
N ALA A 120 0.81 12.27 1.28
CA ALA A 120 -0.31 11.81 0.47
C ALA A 120 -1.53 12.67 0.76
N VAL A 121 -2.68 12.27 0.21
CA VAL A 121 -3.98 12.89 0.47
C VAL A 121 -4.93 11.80 0.94
N SER A 122 -5.80 12.12 1.87
CA SER A 122 -6.83 11.20 2.36
C SER A 122 -8.05 11.15 1.44
N LEU A 123 -8.98 10.24 1.72
CA LEU A 123 -10.27 10.17 1.01
C LEU A 123 -11.11 11.45 1.15
N GLU A 124 -10.86 12.24 2.17
CA GLU A 124 -11.52 13.52 2.41
C GLU A 124 -10.79 14.69 1.75
N GLY A 125 -9.71 14.43 1.02
CA GLY A 125 -8.90 15.45 0.38
C GLY A 125 -7.95 16.19 1.33
N LYS A 126 -7.73 15.66 2.52
CA LYS A 126 -6.85 16.29 3.53
C LYS A 126 -5.41 15.81 3.37
N PRO A 127 -4.41 16.70 3.53
CA PRO A 127 -3.02 16.31 3.43
C PRO A 127 -2.60 15.36 4.56
N ILE A 128 -1.78 14.39 4.19
CA ILE A 128 -1.12 13.45 5.11
C ILE A 128 0.37 13.67 4.98
N ASP A 129 1.07 13.79 6.10
CA ASP A 129 2.52 13.97 6.14
C ASP A 129 3.05 13.25 7.38
N ARG A 130 3.78 12.16 7.17
CA ARG A 130 4.25 11.30 8.27
C ARG A 130 5.69 10.87 8.05
N VAL A 131 6.35 10.58 9.18
CA VAL A 131 7.68 9.97 9.21
C VAL A 131 7.55 8.57 9.80
N ALA A 132 8.15 7.60 9.14
CA ALA A 132 8.18 6.20 9.58
C ALA A 132 9.63 5.73 9.75
N GLU A 133 9.83 4.94 10.80
CA GLU A 133 11.13 4.33 11.12
C GLU A 133 11.04 2.80 11.17
#